data_f99fe6c684b8d3d1651c7ff2deb216d3
#
_entry.id   f99fe6c684b8d3d1651c7ff2deb216d3
#
_cell.length_a   1.000
_cell.length_b   1.000
_cell.length_c   1.000
_cell.angle_alpha   90.00
_cell.angle_beta   90.00
_cell.angle_gamma   90.00
#
_symmetry.space_group_name_H-M   'P 1'
#
loop_
_entity.id
_entity.type
_entity.pdbx_description
1 polymer ?
#
loop_
_entity_poly.entity_id
_entity_poly.type
_entity_poly.pdbx_seq_one_letter_code
_entity_poly.pdbx_strand_id
1 'polypeptide(L)'
;QQRGLTYASPLRAKVRLVIMDREASKPTVKELKEQEVYMGEIPLMTSTGSFIINGTERVIVSQLHRSPGVFFEHDRGKTHSSGKLLFSARVIPYRGSWLDFEFDPKDYLYFRVDRRRKMPVTVLLKALGYTPEQILADFFMTDTFHFVKKGIEFEIVPERMRGEIAKFDISTKAGKLIVQKDKRI
;
A
#
# COMPACT_ATOMS: atom_id res chain seq x y z
N GLN A 1 -11.46 -25.91 -38.30
CA GLN A 1 -12.85 -25.42 -38.23
C GLN A 1 -13.83 -26.58 -38.48
N GLN A 2 -13.79 -27.24 -39.63
CA GLN A 2 -14.74 -28.30 -39.98
C GLN A 2 -14.83 -29.48 -38.99
N ARG A 3 -13.72 -29.85 -38.36
CA ARG A 3 -13.67 -30.93 -37.37
C ARG A 3 -14.05 -30.48 -35.96
N GLY A 4 -14.36 -29.22 -35.72
CA GLY A 4 -14.68 -28.67 -34.40
C GLY A 4 -13.48 -28.67 -33.44
N LEU A 5 -12.25 -28.64 -33.95
CA LEU A 5 -11.02 -28.65 -33.14
C LEU A 5 -10.53 -27.23 -32.82
N THR A 6 -9.67 -27.12 -31.81
CA THR A 6 -8.98 -25.88 -31.46
C THR A 6 -7.61 -25.83 -32.14
N TYR A 7 -7.31 -24.73 -32.83
CA TYR A 7 -5.99 -24.46 -33.38
C TYR A 7 -5.05 -24.01 -32.27
N ALA A 8 -4.24 -24.94 -31.76
CA ALA A 8 -3.40 -24.70 -30.57
C ALA A 8 -2.04 -25.41 -30.70
N SER A 9 -1.11 -25.00 -29.88
CA SER A 9 0.21 -25.64 -29.71
C SER A 9 0.39 -26.12 -28.27
N PRO A 10 0.97 -27.30 -28.04
CA PRO A 10 1.24 -27.77 -26.68
C PRO A 10 2.31 -26.93 -26.01
N LEU A 11 2.06 -26.53 -24.78
CA LEU A 11 3.04 -25.91 -23.90
C LEU A 11 3.69 -26.96 -23.02
N ARG A 12 5.01 -27.07 -23.11
CA ARG A 12 5.82 -27.91 -22.24
C ARG A 12 6.83 -27.06 -21.49
N ALA A 13 6.98 -27.29 -20.20
CA ALA A 13 7.96 -26.62 -19.36
C ALA A 13 9.01 -27.63 -18.88
N LYS A 14 10.28 -27.31 -19.05
CA LYS A 14 11.38 -28.05 -18.43
C LYS A 14 11.52 -27.58 -16.97
N VAL A 15 11.13 -28.45 -16.04
CA VAL A 15 11.13 -28.15 -14.61
C VAL A 15 12.31 -28.85 -13.95
N ARG A 16 13.01 -28.11 -13.07
CA ARG A 16 14.09 -28.63 -12.24
C ARG A 16 13.65 -28.65 -10.79
N LEU A 17 13.60 -29.84 -10.20
CA LEU A 17 13.37 -30.05 -8.77
C LEU A 17 14.71 -30.15 -8.06
N VAL A 18 14.97 -29.26 -7.13
CA VAL A 18 16.17 -29.29 -6.28
C VAL A 18 15.75 -29.72 -4.88
N ILE A 19 16.17 -30.88 -4.46
CA ILE A 19 15.93 -31.40 -3.10
C ILE A 19 17.12 -30.99 -2.24
N MET A 20 16.84 -30.15 -1.22
CA MET A 20 17.85 -29.65 -0.30
C MET A 20 17.90 -30.52 0.96
N ASP A 21 19.10 -30.84 1.41
CA ASP A 21 19.31 -31.41 2.73
C ASP A 21 19.27 -30.29 3.79
N ARG A 22 18.30 -30.37 4.70
CA ARG A 22 18.09 -29.38 5.79
C ARG A 22 18.78 -29.79 7.10
N GLU A 23 19.26 -31.03 7.19
CA GLU A 23 19.93 -31.55 8.40
C GLU A 23 21.42 -31.18 8.42
N ALA A 24 22.00 -30.85 7.28
CA ALA A 24 23.36 -30.37 7.21
C ALA A 24 23.52 -28.95 7.77
N SER A 25 24.65 -28.65 8.38
CA SER A 25 24.98 -27.33 8.92
C SER A 25 24.96 -26.19 7.89
N LYS A 26 25.05 -26.52 6.61
CA LYS A 26 24.80 -25.65 5.45
C LYS A 26 23.85 -26.37 4.49
N PRO A 27 22.84 -25.67 3.93
CA PRO A 27 21.93 -26.30 2.98
C PRO A 27 22.71 -26.77 1.75
N THR A 28 22.79 -28.10 1.59
CA THR A 28 23.41 -28.76 0.44
C THR A 28 22.36 -29.39 -0.45
N VAL A 29 22.66 -29.49 -1.75
CA VAL A 29 21.74 -30.12 -2.71
C VAL A 29 21.90 -31.65 -2.55
N LYS A 30 20.82 -32.33 -2.15
CA LYS A 30 20.78 -33.80 -2.01
C LYS A 30 20.52 -34.48 -3.35
N GLU A 31 19.61 -33.96 -4.13
CA GLU A 31 19.20 -34.52 -5.41
C GLU A 31 18.73 -33.44 -6.36
N LEU A 32 18.95 -33.64 -7.65
CA LEU A 32 18.50 -32.75 -8.71
C LEU A 32 17.79 -33.58 -9.78
N LYS A 33 16.51 -33.28 -10.02
CA LYS A 33 15.72 -33.97 -11.05
C LYS A 33 15.23 -32.93 -12.08
N GLU A 34 15.38 -33.26 -13.35
CA GLU A 34 14.85 -32.47 -14.47
C GLU A 34 13.87 -33.31 -15.28
N GLN A 35 12.73 -32.69 -15.61
CA GLN A 35 11.71 -33.32 -16.43
C GLN A 35 10.96 -32.29 -17.24
N GLU A 36 10.59 -32.64 -18.47
CA GLU A 36 9.58 -31.87 -19.22
C GLU A 36 8.18 -32.24 -18.75
N VAL A 37 7.40 -31.23 -18.37
CA VAL A 37 6.03 -31.36 -17.93
C VAL A 37 5.10 -30.72 -18.96
N TYR A 38 4.09 -31.44 -19.38
CA TYR A 38 3.01 -30.89 -20.22
C TYR A 38 2.14 -29.97 -19.37
N MET A 39 2.00 -28.70 -19.81
CA MET A 39 1.29 -27.67 -19.06
C MET A 39 -0.10 -27.37 -19.67
N GLY A 40 -0.42 -27.93 -20.82
CA GLY A 40 -1.65 -27.67 -21.53
C GLY A 40 -1.41 -27.17 -22.96
N GLU A 41 -2.43 -26.60 -23.57
CA GLU A 41 -2.38 -26.04 -24.92
C GLU A 41 -2.60 -24.55 -24.90
N ILE A 42 -1.89 -23.84 -25.78
CA ILE A 42 -2.09 -22.40 -26.01
C ILE A 42 -2.69 -22.22 -27.39
N PRO A 43 -3.88 -21.59 -27.53
CA PRO A 43 -4.44 -21.26 -28.82
C PRO A 43 -3.47 -20.39 -29.65
N LEU A 44 -3.32 -20.70 -30.91
CA LEU A 44 -2.51 -19.94 -31.85
C LEU A 44 -3.36 -18.92 -32.59
N MET A 45 -2.80 -17.73 -32.78
CA MET A 45 -3.43 -16.67 -33.54
C MET A 45 -3.30 -16.97 -35.04
N THR A 46 -4.37 -16.78 -35.78
CA THR A 46 -4.36 -16.81 -37.25
C THR A 46 -3.77 -15.53 -37.83
N SER A 47 -3.49 -15.53 -39.12
CA SER A 47 -2.98 -14.34 -39.84
C SER A 47 -3.94 -13.15 -39.81
N THR A 48 -5.23 -13.39 -39.57
CA THR A 48 -6.29 -12.36 -39.47
C THR A 48 -6.51 -11.84 -38.05
N GLY A 49 -5.71 -12.31 -37.05
CA GLY A 49 -5.84 -11.90 -35.66
C GLY A 49 -6.97 -12.59 -34.90
N SER A 50 -7.48 -13.70 -35.41
CA SER A 50 -8.51 -14.51 -34.77
C SER A 50 -7.95 -15.80 -34.15
N PHE A 51 -8.78 -16.48 -33.35
CA PHE A 51 -8.48 -17.79 -32.77
C PHE A 51 -9.58 -18.78 -33.16
N ILE A 52 -9.20 -20.04 -33.41
CA ILE A 52 -10.16 -21.11 -33.70
C ILE A 52 -10.25 -21.96 -32.43
N ILE A 53 -11.41 -21.86 -31.77
CA ILE A 53 -11.72 -22.56 -30.54
C ILE A 53 -12.96 -23.47 -30.79
N ASN A 54 -12.76 -24.78 -30.63
CA ASN A 54 -13.81 -25.78 -30.89
C ASN A 54 -14.50 -25.60 -32.25
N GLY A 55 -13.69 -25.26 -33.26
CA GLY A 55 -14.15 -25.03 -34.61
C GLY A 55 -14.78 -23.66 -34.89
N THR A 56 -15.01 -22.84 -33.87
CA THR A 56 -15.54 -21.49 -33.98
C THR A 56 -14.41 -20.46 -34.02
N GLU A 57 -14.48 -19.55 -34.97
CA GLU A 57 -13.57 -18.42 -35.06
C GLU A 57 -13.95 -17.35 -34.05
N ARG A 58 -13.01 -16.94 -33.21
CA ARG A 58 -13.21 -15.99 -32.13
C ARG A 58 -12.15 -14.93 -32.16
N VAL A 59 -12.48 -13.74 -31.67
CA VAL A 59 -11.54 -12.63 -31.47
C VAL A 59 -11.56 -12.16 -30.01
N ILE A 60 -10.44 -11.63 -29.56
CA ILE A 60 -10.39 -11.01 -28.24
C ILE A 60 -10.83 -9.56 -28.39
N VAL A 61 -11.89 -9.21 -27.64
CA VAL A 61 -12.40 -7.84 -27.59
C VAL A 61 -11.79 -7.09 -26.43
N SER A 62 -11.25 -5.90 -26.71
CA SER A 62 -10.72 -5.02 -25.66
C SER A 62 -11.85 -4.56 -24.74
N GLN A 63 -11.62 -4.65 -23.43
CA GLN A 63 -12.55 -4.20 -22.40
C GLN A 63 -12.06 -2.91 -21.79
N LEU A 64 -12.95 -1.90 -21.74
CA LEU A 64 -12.66 -0.66 -21.01
C LEU A 64 -12.72 -0.90 -19.51
N HIS A 65 -11.66 -0.51 -18.80
CA HIS A 65 -11.59 -0.58 -17.35
C HIS A 65 -10.82 0.62 -16.78
N ARG A 66 -10.92 0.85 -15.48
CA ARG A 66 -10.07 1.87 -14.82
C ARG A 66 -8.60 1.47 -14.94
N SER A 67 -7.74 2.45 -15.24
CA SER A 67 -6.30 2.20 -15.29
C SER A 67 -5.77 1.77 -13.91
N PRO A 68 -4.73 0.92 -13.87
CA PRO A 68 -4.00 0.68 -12.64
C PRO A 68 -3.44 2.00 -12.08
N GLY A 69 -3.41 2.14 -10.76
CA GLY A 69 -2.91 3.33 -10.09
C GLY A 69 -3.59 3.60 -8.77
N VAL A 70 -3.34 4.78 -8.22
CA VAL A 70 -3.94 5.26 -6.99
C VAL A 70 -4.88 6.40 -7.29
N PHE A 71 -6.11 6.30 -6.80
CA PHE A 71 -7.17 7.30 -6.96
C PHE A 71 -7.53 7.87 -5.60
N PHE A 72 -7.58 9.19 -5.50
CA PHE A 72 -7.99 9.90 -4.29
C PHE A 72 -9.36 10.51 -4.52
N GLU A 73 -10.26 10.31 -3.58
CA GLU A 73 -11.65 10.77 -3.64
C GLU A 73 -12.08 11.32 -2.28
N HIS A 74 -13.20 12.04 -2.24
CA HIS A 74 -13.88 12.45 -1.02
C HIS A 74 -15.40 12.45 -1.21
N ASP A 75 -16.15 12.33 -0.12
CA ASP A 75 -17.60 12.20 -0.11
C ASP A 75 -18.36 13.53 -0.30
N ARG A 76 -17.66 14.66 -0.43
CA ARG A 76 -18.21 16.03 -0.46
C ARG A 76 -19.05 16.38 0.77
N GLY A 77 -18.77 15.77 1.93
CA GLY A 77 -19.49 16.00 3.19
C GLY A 77 -20.89 15.41 3.25
N LYS A 78 -21.25 14.49 2.34
CA LYS A 78 -22.60 13.92 2.26
C LYS A 78 -22.85 12.75 3.21
N THR A 79 -21.81 12.06 3.63
CA THR A 79 -21.93 10.80 4.40
C THR A 79 -22.23 11.05 5.86
N HIS A 80 -21.74 12.14 6.46
CA HIS A 80 -21.92 12.46 7.85
C HIS A 80 -22.65 13.79 8.05
N SER A 81 -23.54 13.86 9.05
CA SER A 81 -24.41 15.03 9.34
C SER A 81 -23.63 16.32 9.66
N SER A 82 -22.38 16.22 10.13
CA SER A 82 -21.50 17.37 10.41
C SER A 82 -20.99 18.09 9.15
N GLY A 83 -21.20 17.53 7.96
CA GLY A 83 -20.63 18.05 6.70
C GLY A 83 -19.12 17.85 6.57
N LYS A 84 -18.48 17.07 7.47
CA LYS A 84 -17.07 16.78 7.43
C LYS A 84 -16.70 16.03 6.16
N LEU A 85 -15.65 16.47 5.47
CA LEU A 85 -15.11 15.78 4.30
C LEU A 85 -14.41 14.48 4.75
N LEU A 86 -14.89 13.36 4.24
CA LEU A 86 -14.26 12.05 4.44
C LEU A 86 -13.47 11.71 3.18
N PHE A 87 -12.15 11.63 3.36
CA PHE A 87 -11.24 11.27 2.28
C PHE A 87 -11.12 9.76 2.16
N SER A 88 -10.93 9.32 0.93
CA SER A 88 -10.67 7.92 0.61
C SER A 88 -9.62 7.81 -0.49
N ALA A 89 -8.93 6.68 -0.52
CA ALA A 89 -7.99 6.35 -1.57
C ALA A 89 -8.20 4.91 -2.01
N ARG A 90 -8.05 4.66 -3.30
CA ARG A 90 -8.19 3.33 -3.89
C ARG A 90 -6.95 2.99 -4.69
N VAL A 91 -6.33 1.87 -4.34
CA VAL A 91 -5.20 1.31 -5.08
C VAL A 91 -5.73 0.22 -5.99
N ILE A 92 -5.61 0.42 -7.29
CA ILE A 92 -6.03 -0.53 -8.32
C ILE A 92 -4.77 -1.12 -8.96
N PRO A 93 -4.49 -2.42 -8.77
CA PRO A 93 -3.36 -3.08 -9.40
C PRO A 93 -3.67 -3.41 -10.87
N TYR A 94 -2.64 -3.70 -11.65
CA TYR A 94 -2.82 -4.25 -13.00
C TYR A 94 -3.58 -5.57 -12.97
N ARG A 95 -3.27 -6.43 -12.01
CA ARG A 95 -3.93 -7.71 -11.76
C ARG A 95 -3.88 -8.03 -10.28
N GLY A 96 -5.01 -8.32 -9.67
CA GLY A 96 -5.12 -8.68 -8.26
C GLY A 96 -6.22 -7.94 -7.52
N SER A 97 -6.19 -8.02 -6.21
CA SER A 97 -7.20 -7.43 -5.33
C SER A 97 -7.06 -5.93 -5.21
N TRP A 98 -8.17 -5.23 -5.15
CA TRP A 98 -8.21 -3.80 -4.90
C TRP A 98 -8.02 -3.50 -3.42
N LEU A 99 -7.34 -2.41 -3.11
CA LEU A 99 -7.12 -1.94 -1.76
C LEU A 99 -7.74 -0.56 -1.61
N ASP A 100 -8.73 -0.46 -0.74
CA ASP A 100 -9.45 0.78 -0.43
C ASP A 100 -9.03 1.29 0.96
N PHE A 101 -8.73 2.58 1.06
CA PHE A 101 -8.49 3.30 2.31
C PHE A 101 -9.62 4.28 2.55
N GLU A 102 -10.15 4.35 3.77
CA GLU A 102 -11.27 5.21 4.13
C GLU A 102 -11.04 5.86 5.49
N PHE A 103 -11.21 7.17 5.58
CA PHE A 103 -11.33 7.86 6.86
C PHE A 103 -12.75 7.78 7.39
N ASP A 104 -12.89 7.56 8.68
CA ASP A 104 -14.17 7.70 9.37
C ASP A 104 -14.38 9.14 9.91
N PRO A 105 -15.58 9.50 10.38
CA PRO A 105 -15.83 10.82 10.95
C PRO A 105 -15.00 11.15 12.20
N LYS A 106 -14.43 10.14 12.86
CA LYS A 106 -13.56 10.26 14.03
C LYS A 106 -12.07 10.35 13.68
N ASP A 107 -11.74 10.50 12.39
CA ASP A 107 -10.38 10.53 11.84
C ASP A 107 -9.59 9.22 11.97
N TYR A 108 -10.26 8.10 12.18
CA TYR A 108 -9.61 6.79 12.07
C TYR A 108 -9.49 6.37 10.61
N LEU A 109 -8.33 5.88 10.24
CA LEU A 109 -8.06 5.36 8.91
C LEU A 109 -8.21 3.84 8.90
N TYR A 110 -9.06 3.37 8.00
CA TYR A 110 -9.32 1.96 7.76
C TYR A 110 -8.92 1.55 6.35
N PHE A 111 -8.67 0.26 6.17
CA PHE A 111 -8.48 -0.31 4.85
C PHE A 111 -9.39 -1.51 4.63
N ARG A 112 -9.67 -1.80 3.35
CA ARG A 112 -10.42 -2.98 2.88
C ARG A 112 -9.68 -3.61 1.72
N VAL A 113 -9.73 -4.94 1.64
CA VAL A 113 -9.30 -5.70 0.48
C VAL A 113 -10.55 -6.24 -0.22
N ASP A 114 -10.72 -5.95 -1.51
CA ASP A 114 -11.87 -6.39 -2.31
C ASP A 114 -13.23 -6.13 -1.65
N ARG A 115 -13.41 -4.95 -1.05
CA ARG A 115 -14.63 -4.52 -0.35
C ARG A 115 -15.06 -5.43 0.81
N ARG A 116 -14.17 -6.26 1.35
CA ARG A 116 -14.42 -7.06 2.54
C ARG A 116 -14.49 -6.17 3.79
N ARG A 117 -14.55 -6.79 4.97
CA ARG A 117 -14.61 -6.08 6.26
C ARG A 117 -13.45 -5.11 6.41
N LYS A 118 -13.74 -3.88 6.85
CA LYS A 118 -12.73 -2.88 7.12
C LYS A 118 -11.89 -3.23 8.35
N MET A 119 -10.60 -2.93 8.28
CA MET A 119 -9.63 -3.13 9.35
C MET A 119 -8.83 -1.83 9.57
N PRO A 120 -8.35 -1.55 10.79
CA PRO A 120 -7.49 -0.40 11.03
C PRO A 120 -6.20 -0.48 10.18
N VAL A 121 -5.79 0.66 9.60
CA VAL A 121 -4.61 0.70 8.71
C VAL A 121 -3.31 0.27 9.41
N THR A 122 -3.21 0.45 10.73
CA THR A 122 -2.06 0.02 11.52
C THR A 122 -1.79 -1.48 11.44
N VAL A 123 -2.84 -2.29 11.22
CA VAL A 123 -2.69 -3.74 10.99
C VAL A 123 -1.94 -4.00 9.68
N LEU A 124 -2.30 -3.27 8.62
CA LEU A 124 -1.62 -3.37 7.33
C LEU A 124 -0.16 -2.92 7.43
N LEU A 125 0.10 -1.77 8.07
CA LEU A 125 1.45 -1.24 8.23
C LEU A 125 2.35 -2.21 9.01
N LYS A 126 1.83 -2.79 10.11
CA LYS A 126 2.56 -3.83 10.85
C LYS A 126 2.82 -5.10 10.02
N ALA A 127 1.86 -5.51 9.21
CA ALA A 127 2.04 -6.64 8.29
C ALA A 127 3.10 -6.37 7.22
N LEU A 128 3.28 -5.11 6.82
CA LEU A 128 4.35 -4.65 5.92
C LEU A 128 5.72 -4.50 6.62
N GLY A 129 5.79 -4.71 7.94
CA GLY A 129 7.04 -4.68 8.71
C GLY A 129 7.31 -3.39 9.47
N TYR A 130 6.36 -2.44 9.52
CA TYR A 130 6.52 -1.24 10.35
C TYR A 130 6.44 -1.57 11.85
N THR A 131 7.35 -1.00 12.62
CA THR A 131 7.23 -0.99 14.09
C THR A 131 6.29 0.14 14.55
N PRO A 132 5.72 0.07 15.77
CA PRO A 132 4.91 1.16 16.30
C PRO A 132 5.64 2.51 16.33
N GLU A 133 6.94 2.49 16.65
CA GLU A 133 7.79 3.68 16.70
C GLU A 133 7.96 4.30 15.30
N GLN A 134 8.18 3.48 14.27
CA GLN A 134 8.26 3.93 12.89
C GLN A 134 6.94 4.54 12.42
N ILE A 135 5.80 3.91 12.75
CA ILE A 135 4.48 4.47 12.41
C ILE A 135 4.30 5.85 13.05
N LEU A 136 4.68 6.01 14.31
CA LEU A 136 4.59 7.31 14.99
C LEU A 136 5.52 8.35 14.36
N ALA A 137 6.75 7.95 14.04
CA ALA A 137 7.73 8.86 13.44
C ALA A 137 7.36 9.33 12.03
N ASP A 138 6.81 8.41 11.19
CA ASP A 138 6.53 8.69 9.79
C ASP A 138 5.19 9.39 9.56
N PHE A 139 4.17 9.11 10.38
CA PHE A 139 2.80 9.58 10.14
C PHE A 139 2.32 10.64 11.13
N PHE A 140 3.03 10.89 12.22
CA PHE A 140 2.65 11.87 13.23
C PHE A 140 3.75 12.89 13.46
N MET A 141 3.32 14.09 13.74
CA MET A 141 4.24 15.12 14.23
C MET A 141 4.56 14.81 15.70
N THR A 142 5.84 14.77 16.04
CA THR A 142 6.33 14.49 17.39
C THR A 142 6.94 15.73 18.00
N ASP A 143 6.84 15.88 19.31
CA ASP A 143 7.51 16.88 20.09
C ASP A 143 8.70 16.23 20.82
N THR A 144 9.85 16.93 20.86
CA THR A 144 11.07 16.42 21.49
C THR A 144 11.26 17.08 22.85
N PHE A 145 11.37 16.25 23.89
CA PHE A 145 11.68 16.67 25.25
C PHE A 145 13.06 16.13 25.64
N HIS A 146 13.94 17.01 26.14
CA HIS A 146 15.26 16.67 26.64
C HIS A 146 15.27 16.70 28.16
N PHE A 147 15.59 15.56 28.76
CA PHE A 147 15.81 15.49 30.23
C PHE A 147 17.19 16.00 30.58
N VAL A 148 17.23 17.14 31.21
CA VAL A 148 18.50 17.78 31.67
C VAL A 148 18.59 17.77 33.19
N LYS A 149 19.80 17.98 33.77
CA LYS A 149 20.02 17.93 35.23
C LYS A 149 19.13 18.92 36.03
N LYS A 150 18.65 19.99 35.40
CA LYS A 150 17.82 21.03 36.04
C LYS A 150 16.33 20.97 35.68
N GLY A 151 15.86 19.93 34.93
CA GLY A 151 14.46 19.82 34.54
C GLY A 151 14.30 19.22 33.19
N ILE A 152 13.27 19.64 32.49
CA ILE A 152 12.91 19.16 31.14
C ILE A 152 12.94 20.36 30.20
N GLU A 153 13.71 20.24 29.12
CA GLU A 153 13.72 21.20 28.02
C GLU A 153 12.85 20.70 26.87
N PHE A 154 12.08 21.59 26.31
CA PHE A 154 11.20 21.32 25.18
C PHE A 154 11.78 21.97 23.92
N GLU A 155 11.92 21.19 22.85
CA GLU A 155 12.35 21.72 21.56
C GLU A 155 11.20 22.48 20.90
N ILE A 156 11.39 23.80 20.73
CA ILE A 156 10.38 24.69 20.16
C ILE A 156 10.33 24.55 18.65
N VAL A 157 9.15 24.23 18.12
CA VAL A 157 8.84 24.29 16.68
C VAL A 157 8.07 25.56 16.42
N PRO A 158 8.68 26.61 15.81
CA PRO A 158 8.07 27.95 15.66
C PRO A 158 6.71 27.93 14.96
N GLU A 159 6.57 27.08 13.94
CA GLU A 159 5.33 26.97 13.14
C GLU A 159 4.12 26.54 13.98
N ARG A 160 4.35 25.72 15.02
CA ARG A 160 3.30 25.21 15.92
C ARG A 160 2.92 26.22 17.00
N MET A 161 3.80 27.15 17.31
CA MET A 161 3.59 28.16 18.35
C MET A 161 2.81 29.36 17.83
N ARG A 162 2.65 29.50 16.52
CA ARG A 162 1.98 30.64 15.92
C ARG A 162 0.53 30.76 16.41
N GLY A 163 0.25 31.86 17.11
CA GLY A 163 -1.08 32.13 17.67
C GLY A 163 -1.30 31.67 19.11
N GLU A 164 -0.35 30.95 19.70
CA GLU A 164 -0.34 30.59 21.13
C GLU A 164 0.01 31.81 21.99
N ILE A 165 -0.36 31.76 23.27
CA ILE A 165 0.01 32.78 24.27
C ILE A 165 1.22 32.30 25.02
N ALA A 166 2.30 33.10 25.05
CA ALA A 166 3.51 32.79 25.78
C ALA A 166 3.24 32.74 27.29
N LYS A 167 3.48 31.57 27.91
CA LYS A 167 3.29 31.37 29.36
C LYS A 167 4.48 31.88 30.19
N PHE A 168 5.59 32.21 29.53
CA PHE A 168 6.83 32.73 30.10
C PHE A 168 7.55 33.58 29.06
N ASP A 169 8.52 34.40 29.49
CA ASP A 169 9.32 35.22 28.59
C ASP A 169 10.19 34.33 27.68
N ILE A 170 10.06 34.50 26.37
CA ILE A 170 10.86 33.81 25.38
C ILE A 170 12.02 34.70 24.96
N SER A 171 13.23 34.27 25.20
CA SER A 171 14.45 35.01 24.89
C SER A 171 15.44 34.16 24.09
N THR A 172 16.33 34.81 23.34
CA THR A 172 17.46 34.15 22.67
C THR A 172 18.49 33.64 23.68
N LYS A 173 19.34 32.72 23.26
CA LYS A 173 20.51 32.28 24.08
C LYS A 173 21.39 33.43 24.54
N ALA A 174 21.40 34.56 23.83
CA ALA A 174 22.12 35.79 24.18
C ALA A 174 21.34 36.73 25.14
N GLY A 175 20.19 36.29 25.67
CA GLY A 175 19.36 37.04 26.60
C GLY A 175 18.45 38.11 25.99
N LYS A 176 18.39 38.23 24.66
CA LYS A 176 17.48 39.20 24.00
C LYS A 176 16.06 38.65 24.07
N LEU A 177 15.14 39.41 24.66
CA LEU A 177 13.74 39.10 24.74
C LEU A 177 13.10 39.08 23.31
N ILE A 178 12.41 38.00 22.97
CA ILE A 178 11.71 37.85 21.71
C ILE A 178 10.20 38.10 21.91
N VAL A 179 9.61 37.42 22.91
CA VAL A 179 8.20 37.53 23.25
C VAL A 179 8.06 37.58 24.76
N GLN A 180 7.31 38.55 25.24
CA GLN A 180 6.98 38.73 26.66
C GLN A 180 5.88 37.73 27.08
N LYS A 181 5.94 37.33 28.37
CA LYS A 181 4.85 36.54 28.97
C LYS A 181 3.51 37.16 28.70
N ASP A 182 2.48 36.32 28.49
CA ASP A 182 1.08 36.68 28.20
C ASP A 182 0.87 37.46 26.86
N LYS A 183 1.90 37.53 26.03
CA LYS A 183 1.78 38.02 24.63
C LYS A 183 1.58 36.86 23.67
N ARG A 184 0.91 37.17 22.55
CA ARG A 184 0.69 36.21 21.45
C ARG A 184 1.97 36.06 20.63
N ILE A 185 2.32 34.82 20.31
CA ILE A 185 3.47 34.42 19.49
C ILE A 185 3.13 34.51 18.01
#